data_2e4131342211ec9a60cc493e901340b8
#
_entry.id   2e4131342211ec9a60cc493e901340b8
#
_cell.length_a   1.000
_cell.length_b   1.000
_cell.length_c   1.000
_cell.angle_alpha   90.00
_cell.angle_beta   90.00
_cell.angle_gamma   90.00
#
_symmetry.space_group_name_H-M   'P 1'
#
loop_
_entity.id
_entity.type
_entity.pdbx_description
1 polymer ?
#
loop_
_entity_poly.entity_id
_entity_poly.type
_entity_poly.pdbx_seq_one_letter_code
_entity_poly.pdbx_strand_id
1 'polypeptide(L)'
;MKYMYLNYILNRFIIQVQYLRKELEKMRVNNYLSVCMFQLKVDLDCDSNKEFLIESEENFRQIKSAFDIIEKYQPDVAMFPEMTYVENFEEKYQKLSISRIVVAGSYYKDGINTTVVFSNGEKHEIAKAYASGAEPMARKISFVEPEEFIETDLKNHEFWIKGKKIYILNCMEYYHAAHYISRNKKLKENLFGIFAICSNSNTRVFEEETVVTHNHNEDLYTFTLNCKSIYTGENYGDGKTYIYGPISIHEKEWLRKEGIESKRNVCHILSLSDEKAQFVYGKFVFSEFLSRYGRSDKYLNNPRDIIVENL
;
A
#
# COMPACT_ATOMS: atom_id res chain seq x y z
N MET A 1 -21.85 -34.40 -45.83
CA MET A 1 -22.05 -32.96 -45.70
C MET A 1 -22.34 -32.48 -44.23
N LYS A 2 -23.29 -33.05 -43.50
CA LYS A 2 -23.61 -32.63 -42.11
C LYS A 2 -22.42 -32.65 -41.13
N TYR A 3 -21.56 -33.67 -41.17
CA TYR A 3 -20.39 -33.79 -40.28
C TYR A 3 -19.28 -32.75 -40.56
N MET A 4 -19.08 -32.38 -41.82
CA MET A 4 -18.11 -31.31 -42.18
C MET A 4 -18.57 -29.93 -41.69
N TYR A 5 -19.87 -29.66 -41.75
CA TYR A 5 -20.44 -28.39 -41.28
C TYR A 5 -20.37 -28.27 -39.76
N LEU A 6 -20.62 -29.37 -39.05
CA LEU A 6 -20.51 -29.41 -37.59
C LEU A 6 -19.06 -29.15 -37.09
N ASN A 7 -18.09 -29.81 -37.74
CA ASN A 7 -16.67 -29.60 -37.43
C ASN A 7 -16.19 -28.18 -37.75
N TYR A 8 -16.71 -27.55 -38.79
CA TYR A 8 -16.40 -26.14 -39.09
C TYR A 8 -16.93 -25.18 -38.03
N ILE A 9 -18.17 -25.38 -37.56
CA ILE A 9 -18.76 -24.57 -36.47
C ILE A 9 -18.01 -24.78 -35.18
N LEU A 10 -17.66 -26.01 -34.82
CA LEU A 10 -16.92 -26.35 -33.61
C LEU A 10 -15.53 -25.70 -33.60
N ASN A 11 -14.81 -25.75 -34.70
CA ASN A 11 -13.50 -25.12 -34.84
C ASN A 11 -13.57 -23.60 -34.76
N ARG A 12 -14.58 -22.96 -35.35
CA ARG A 12 -14.78 -21.51 -35.18
C ARG A 12 -15.09 -21.14 -33.73
N PHE A 13 -15.90 -21.93 -33.06
CA PHE A 13 -16.24 -21.71 -31.65
C PHE A 13 -14.99 -21.85 -30.74
N ILE A 14 -14.16 -22.87 -30.99
CA ILE A 14 -12.90 -23.09 -30.26
C ILE A 14 -11.94 -21.89 -30.46
N ILE A 15 -11.79 -21.43 -31.71
CA ILE A 15 -10.93 -20.28 -32.03
C ILE A 15 -11.45 -19.00 -31.34
N GLN A 16 -12.77 -18.80 -31.33
CA GLN A 16 -13.39 -17.65 -30.70
C GLN A 16 -13.25 -17.68 -29.16
N VAL A 17 -13.34 -18.85 -28.54
CA VAL A 17 -13.10 -19.07 -27.12
C VAL A 17 -11.62 -18.84 -26.77
N GLN A 18 -10.69 -19.30 -27.61
CA GLN A 18 -9.26 -19.06 -27.42
C GLN A 18 -8.89 -17.57 -27.58
N TYR A 19 -9.51 -16.89 -28.56
CA TYR A 19 -9.34 -15.46 -28.74
C TYR A 19 -9.88 -14.67 -27.53
N LEU A 20 -11.09 -14.98 -27.07
CA LEU A 20 -11.69 -14.39 -25.87
C LEU A 20 -10.85 -14.66 -24.61
N ARG A 21 -10.27 -15.86 -24.47
CA ARG A 21 -9.33 -16.15 -23.38
C ARG A 21 -8.09 -15.26 -23.44
N LYS A 22 -7.46 -15.11 -24.61
CA LYS A 22 -6.29 -14.23 -24.79
C LYS A 22 -6.62 -12.76 -24.52
N GLU A 23 -7.77 -12.27 -24.95
CA GLU A 23 -8.21 -10.90 -24.65
C GLU A 23 -8.54 -10.72 -23.16
N LEU A 24 -9.15 -11.71 -22.52
CA LEU A 24 -9.38 -11.73 -21.08
C LEU A 24 -8.06 -11.78 -20.28
N GLU A 25 -7.06 -12.53 -20.75
CA GLU A 25 -5.73 -12.54 -20.15
C GLU A 25 -5.00 -11.21 -20.33
N LYS A 26 -5.09 -10.59 -21.52
CA LYS A 26 -4.55 -9.22 -21.74
C LYS A 26 -5.25 -8.17 -20.86
N MET A 27 -6.58 -8.25 -20.73
CA MET A 27 -7.34 -7.37 -19.83
C MET A 27 -6.95 -7.60 -18.37
N ARG A 28 -6.67 -8.84 -17.93
CA ARG A 28 -6.18 -9.16 -16.58
C ARG A 28 -4.84 -8.52 -16.29
N VAL A 29 -3.90 -8.53 -17.26
CA VAL A 29 -2.53 -8.01 -17.06
C VAL A 29 -2.50 -6.52 -16.79
N ASN A 30 -3.52 -5.74 -17.21
CA ASN A 30 -3.52 -4.28 -17.10
C ASN A 30 -4.47 -3.70 -16.03
N ASN A 31 -5.23 -4.56 -15.32
CA ASN A 31 -6.33 -4.08 -14.47
C ASN A 31 -6.09 -4.26 -12.97
N TYR A 32 -4.83 -4.35 -12.58
CA TYR A 32 -4.43 -4.40 -11.16
C TYR A 32 -3.12 -3.64 -10.92
N LEU A 33 -2.90 -3.24 -9.68
CA LEU A 33 -1.60 -2.91 -9.17
C LEU A 33 -1.07 -4.06 -8.31
N SER A 34 0.19 -4.43 -8.54
CA SER A 34 0.94 -5.29 -7.64
C SER A 34 1.64 -4.45 -6.59
N VAL A 35 1.41 -4.78 -5.34
CA VAL A 35 1.95 -4.04 -4.19
C VAL A 35 2.80 -4.99 -3.35
N CYS A 36 3.97 -4.52 -2.95
CA CYS A 36 4.83 -5.18 -1.98
C CYS A 36 5.04 -4.25 -0.78
N MET A 37 4.74 -4.73 0.42
CA MET A 37 4.90 -3.98 1.67
C MET A 37 5.87 -4.74 2.59
N PHE A 38 6.84 -4.03 3.16
CA PHE A 38 7.88 -4.59 4.02
C PHE A 38 7.67 -4.12 5.46
N GLN A 39 7.02 -4.93 6.30
CA GLN A 39 6.98 -4.69 7.73
C GLN A 39 8.34 -5.04 8.32
N LEU A 40 9.19 -4.05 8.49
CA LEU A 40 10.51 -4.23 9.09
C LEU A 40 10.42 -4.29 10.62
N LYS A 41 11.38 -4.98 11.21
CA LYS A 41 11.65 -4.93 12.66
C LYS A 41 12.97 -4.20 12.86
N VAL A 42 12.91 -2.96 13.32
CA VAL A 42 14.06 -2.08 13.40
C VAL A 42 14.34 -1.61 14.83
N ASP A 43 15.61 -1.56 15.17
CA ASP A 43 16.08 -0.87 16.35
C ASP A 43 16.35 0.57 15.95
N LEU A 44 15.66 1.51 16.61
CA LEU A 44 15.85 2.95 16.44
C LEU A 44 16.93 3.42 17.39
N ASP A 45 17.84 4.21 16.88
CA ASP A 45 18.77 5.03 17.67
C ASP A 45 18.35 6.50 17.56
N CYS A 46 19.06 7.38 18.25
CA CYS A 46 18.75 8.78 18.27
C CYS A 46 20.06 9.59 18.30
N ASP A 47 20.18 10.51 17.38
CA ASP A 47 21.32 11.42 17.34
C ASP A 47 21.26 12.50 18.42
N SER A 48 22.25 13.40 18.43
CA SER A 48 22.31 14.52 19.39
C SER A 48 21.15 15.52 19.26
N ASN A 49 20.45 15.55 18.10
CA ASN A 49 19.28 16.39 17.84
C ASN A 49 17.96 15.69 18.21
N LYS A 50 18.04 14.45 18.74
CA LYS A 50 16.89 13.56 19.01
C LYS A 50 16.16 13.12 17.72
N GLU A 51 16.86 13.04 16.61
CA GLU A 51 16.35 12.52 15.36
C GLU A 51 16.58 11.01 15.30
N PHE A 52 15.56 10.25 14.92
CA PHE A 52 15.66 8.79 14.87
C PHE A 52 16.49 8.31 13.69
N LEU A 53 17.35 7.32 13.95
CA LEU A 53 18.24 6.68 12.99
C LEU A 53 18.05 5.16 13.02
N ILE A 54 18.36 4.48 11.91
CA ILE A 54 18.32 3.01 11.81
C ILE A 54 19.69 2.41 11.43
N GLU A 55 20.76 2.97 11.91
CA GLU A 55 22.13 2.62 11.51
C GLU A 55 22.63 1.33 12.17
N SER A 56 21.94 0.20 12.00
CA SER A 56 22.41 -1.12 12.43
C SER A 56 22.60 -2.07 11.25
N GLU A 57 23.55 -3.02 11.38
CA GLU A 57 23.79 -4.06 10.37
C GLU A 57 22.53 -4.91 10.12
N GLU A 58 21.77 -5.18 11.19
CA GLU A 58 20.52 -5.95 11.09
C GLU A 58 19.46 -5.20 10.29
N ASN A 59 19.26 -3.90 10.55
CA ASN A 59 18.35 -3.06 9.79
C ASN A 59 18.73 -3.03 8.30
N PHE A 60 20.03 -2.87 8.02
CA PHE A 60 20.55 -2.87 6.64
C PHE A 60 20.38 -4.23 5.95
N ARG A 61 20.49 -5.34 6.68
CA ARG A 61 20.26 -6.68 6.15
C ARG A 61 18.80 -6.85 5.71
N GLN A 62 17.84 -6.43 6.54
CA GLN A 62 16.42 -6.49 6.20
C GLN A 62 16.10 -5.65 4.96
N ILE A 63 16.65 -4.43 4.85
CA ILE A 63 16.45 -3.56 3.67
C ILE A 63 17.05 -4.22 2.41
N LYS A 64 18.23 -4.81 2.50
CA LYS A 64 18.84 -5.53 1.37
C LYS A 64 18.00 -6.73 0.93
N SER A 65 17.48 -7.52 1.88
CA SER A 65 16.55 -8.62 1.59
C SER A 65 15.28 -8.12 0.89
N ALA A 66 14.75 -6.96 1.30
CA ALA A 66 13.61 -6.35 0.64
C ALA A 66 13.93 -5.96 -0.81
N PHE A 67 15.13 -5.49 -1.13
CA PHE A 67 15.53 -5.21 -2.52
C PHE A 67 15.51 -6.47 -3.39
N ASP A 68 16.03 -7.59 -2.88
CA ASP A 68 16.01 -8.87 -3.60
C ASP A 68 14.57 -9.32 -3.89
N ILE A 69 13.66 -9.10 -2.94
CA ILE A 69 12.23 -9.38 -3.09
C ILE A 69 11.61 -8.47 -4.15
N ILE A 70 11.93 -7.17 -4.18
CA ILE A 70 11.46 -6.24 -5.22
C ILE A 70 11.97 -6.69 -6.59
N GLU A 71 13.22 -7.10 -6.70
CA GLU A 71 13.78 -7.62 -7.96
C GLU A 71 13.11 -8.93 -8.40
N LYS A 72 12.78 -9.81 -7.46
CA LYS A 72 12.11 -11.10 -7.73
C LYS A 72 10.66 -10.92 -8.20
N TYR A 73 9.86 -10.14 -7.48
CA TYR A 73 8.42 -10.02 -7.71
C TYR A 73 8.03 -8.87 -8.64
N GLN A 74 8.93 -7.91 -8.86
CA GLN A 74 8.72 -6.75 -9.74
C GLN A 74 7.39 -6.02 -9.47
N PRO A 75 7.08 -5.61 -8.19
CA PRO A 75 5.82 -4.96 -7.88
C PRO A 75 5.71 -3.61 -8.57
N ASP A 76 4.47 -3.14 -8.82
CA ASP A 76 4.21 -1.79 -9.30
C ASP A 76 4.49 -0.74 -8.20
N VAL A 77 4.17 -1.09 -6.96
CA VAL A 77 4.46 -0.27 -5.77
C VAL A 77 5.18 -1.10 -4.73
N ALA A 78 6.34 -0.63 -4.27
CA ALA A 78 7.07 -1.20 -3.14
C ALA A 78 7.10 -0.19 -1.98
N MET A 79 6.86 -0.65 -0.74
CA MET A 79 6.76 0.24 0.42
C MET A 79 7.67 -0.22 1.55
N PHE A 80 8.45 0.72 2.05
CA PHE A 80 9.15 0.64 3.32
C PHE A 80 8.45 1.54 4.34
N PRO A 81 8.47 1.19 5.64
CA PRO A 81 7.74 1.95 6.66
C PRO A 81 8.42 3.28 6.99
N GLU A 82 7.75 4.06 7.84
CA GLU A 82 8.30 5.31 8.40
C GLU A 82 9.63 5.06 9.12
N MET A 83 10.55 6.03 9.06
CA MET A 83 11.89 6.03 9.69
C MET A 83 12.84 4.94 9.17
N THR A 84 12.67 4.45 7.96
CA THR A 84 13.51 3.37 7.41
C THR A 84 14.31 3.77 6.17
N TYR A 85 14.25 5.02 5.73
CA TYR A 85 15.08 5.48 4.62
C TYR A 85 16.55 5.55 5.02
N VAL A 86 17.41 4.96 4.19
CA VAL A 86 18.87 4.96 4.34
C VAL A 86 19.49 5.56 3.09
N GLU A 87 20.15 6.69 3.24
CA GLU A 87 20.78 7.42 2.12
C GLU A 87 21.83 6.59 1.38
N ASN A 88 22.57 5.75 2.07
CA ASN A 88 23.56 4.83 1.46
C ASN A 88 22.97 3.88 0.41
N PHE A 89 21.66 3.73 0.35
CA PHE A 89 20.97 2.90 -0.64
C PHE A 89 20.24 3.72 -1.72
N GLU A 90 20.45 5.02 -1.79
CA GLU A 90 19.75 5.92 -2.72
C GLU A 90 19.84 5.45 -4.17
N GLU A 91 21.04 5.14 -4.66
CA GLU A 91 21.24 4.63 -6.03
C GLU A 91 20.44 3.34 -6.29
N LYS A 92 20.31 2.46 -5.29
CA LYS A 92 19.55 1.22 -5.41
C LYS A 92 18.05 1.49 -5.50
N TYR A 93 17.51 2.38 -4.65
CA TYR A 93 16.12 2.82 -4.73
C TYR A 93 15.82 3.47 -6.08
N GLN A 94 16.68 4.37 -6.54
CA GLN A 94 16.54 5.05 -7.82
C GLN A 94 16.49 4.05 -8.99
N LYS A 95 17.42 3.10 -9.03
CA LYS A 95 17.45 2.04 -10.05
C LYS A 95 16.19 1.17 -10.03
N LEU A 96 15.72 0.81 -8.84
CA LEU A 96 14.51 0.00 -8.70
C LEU A 96 13.26 0.76 -9.15
N SER A 97 13.22 2.08 -9.08
CA SER A 97 12.03 2.89 -9.35
C SER A 97 11.82 3.27 -10.82
N ILE A 98 12.66 2.86 -11.76
CA ILE A 98 12.58 3.23 -13.19
C ILE A 98 11.20 2.89 -13.81
N SER A 99 10.56 1.81 -13.37
CA SER A 99 9.25 1.35 -13.88
C SER A 99 8.19 1.14 -12.79
N ARG A 100 8.43 1.67 -11.59
CA ARG A 100 7.57 1.48 -10.41
C ARG A 100 7.68 2.64 -9.46
N ILE A 101 6.84 2.63 -8.44
CA ILE A 101 6.96 3.54 -7.31
C ILE A 101 7.62 2.79 -6.14
N VAL A 102 8.67 3.36 -5.58
CA VAL A 102 9.33 2.85 -4.37
C VAL A 102 9.19 3.90 -3.27
N VAL A 103 8.34 3.64 -2.30
CA VAL A 103 8.26 4.42 -1.06
C VAL A 103 9.37 3.93 -0.16
N ALA A 104 10.47 4.66 -0.09
CA ALA A 104 11.68 4.23 0.61
C ALA A 104 11.61 4.41 2.14
N GLY A 105 10.46 4.87 2.65
CA GLY A 105 10.27 5.20 4.05
C GLY A 105 10.44 6.69 4.31
N SER A 106 10.91 7.04 5.48
CA SER A 106 11.21 8.43 5.83
C SER A 106 12.47 8.55 6.68
N TYR A 107 12.97 9.77 6.83
CA TYR A 107 14.10 10.15 7.66
C TYR A 107 13.93 11.60 8.15
N TYR A 108 14.77 12.03 9.09
CA TYR A 108 14.79 13.42 9.52
C TYR A 108 15.71 14.25 8.62
N LYS A 109 15.17 15.33 8.07
CA LYS A 109 15.88 16.34 7.30
C LYS A 109 15.62 17.71 7.94
N ASP A 110 16.67 18.35 8.46
CA ASP A 110 16.58 19.62 9.18
C ASP A 110 15.56 19.59 10.36
N GLY A 111 15.44 18.43 11.00
CA GLY A 111 14.52 18.17 12.11
C GLY A 111 13.07 17.94 11.70
N ILE A 112 12.79 17.76 10.42
CA ILE A 112 11.46 17.44 9.89
C ILE A 112 11.47 16.02 9.34
N ASN A 113 10.55 15.19 9.82
CA ASN A 113 10.35 13.85 9.27
C ASN A 113 9.91 13.97 7.81
N THR A 114 10.72 13.44 6.90
CA THR A 114 10.57 13.63 5.45
C THR A 114 10.43 12.26 4.78
N THR A 115 9.30 12.05 4.13
CA THR A 115 9.04 10.85 3.32
C THR A 115 9.82 10.89 2.03
N VAL A 116 10.46 9.78 1.67
CA VAL A 116 11.22 9.65 0.43
C VAL A 116 10.52 8.67 -0.51
N VAL A 117 10.17 9.14 -1.69
CA VAL A 117 9.55 8.37 -2.74
C VAL A 117 10.39 8.45 -4.00
N PHE A 118 10.68 7.29 -4.61
CA PHE A 118 11.30 7.22 -5.92
C PHE A 118 10.26 6.81 -6.95
N SER A 119 10.18 7.56 -8.05
CA SER A 119 9.27 7.29 -9.16
C SER A 119 9.94 7.68 -10.47
N ASN A 120 9.88 6.82 -11.48
CA ASN A 120 10.53 7.03 -12.79
C ASN A 120 12.04 7.34 -12.70
N GLY A 121 12.73 6.81 -11.68
CA GLY A 121 14.14 7.07 -11.43
C GLY A 121 14.42 8.40 -10.73
N GLU A 122 13.42 9.18 -10.36
CA GLU A 122 13.54 10.46 -9.66
C GLU A 122 13.22 10.34 -8.18
N LYS A 123 13.94 11.09 -7.35
CA LYS A 123 13.72 11.21 -5.90
C LYS A 123 12.75 12.34 -5.60
N HIS A 124 11.74 12.05 -4.82
CA HIS A 124 10.80 13.02 -4.27
C HIS A 124 10.91 13.01 -2.75
N GLU A 125 11.12 14.17 -2.15
CA GLU A 125 11.17 14.37 -0.70
C GLU A 125 9.94 15.17 -0.27
N ILE A 126 9.16 14.62 0.65
CA ILE A 126 7.89 15.18 1.10
C ILE A 126 7.99 15.41 2.60
N ALA A 127 8.08 16.67 2.99
CA ALA A 127 8.10 17.07 4.40
C ALA A 127 6.77 16.72 5.06
N LYS A 128 6.80 16.10 6.23
CA LYS A 128 5.61 15.72 6.98
C LYS A 128 4.89 16.96 7.50
N ALA A 129 3.61 17.08 7.18
CA ALA A 129 2.79 18.22 7.60
C ALA A 129 2.26 18.09 9.05
N TYR A 130 2.06 16.86 9.53
CA TYR A 130 1.55 16.59 10.87
C TYR A 130 2.54 15.78 11.68
N ALA A 131 3.04 16.36 12.78
CA ALA A 131 3.86 15.63 13.74
C ALA A 131 2.99 14.88 14.74
N SER A 132 3.44 13.69 15.16
CA SER A 132 2.92 13.10 16.40
C SER A 132 3.52 13.81 17.62
N GLY A 133 2.83 13.76 18.76
CA GLY A 133 3.37 14.36 20.02
C GLY A 133 4.68 13.71 20.48
N ALA A 134 5.01 12.52 19.97
CA ALA A 134 6.26 11.81 20.28
C ALA A 134 7.44 12.26 19.41
N GLU A 135 7.20 12.95 18.29
CA GLU A 135 8.26 13.36 17.37
C GLU A 135 8.94 14.65 17.81
N PRO A 136 10.28 14.76 17.67
CA PRO A 136 11.02 15.99 17.98
C PRO A 136 10.52 17.21 17.22
N MET A 137 10.03 16.99 16.00
CA MET A 137 9.50 18.02 15.11
C MET A 137 8.18 18.65 15.60
N ALA A 138 7.46 18.03 16.54
CA ALA A 138 6.20 18.56 17.07
C ALA A 138 6.29 20.00 17.59
N ARG A 139 7.51 20.47 17.92
CA ARG A 139 7.79 21.84 18.34
C ARG A 139 8.13 22.79 17.19
N LYS A 140 8.40 22.26 15.99
CA LYS A 140 8.85 23.02 14.80
C LYS A 140 7.76 23.23 13.77
N ILE A 141 6.75 22.36 13.76
CA ILE A 141 5.66 22.40 12.77
C ILE A 141 4.44 23.05 13.43
N SER A 142 3.87 24.04 12.77
CA SER A 142 2.56 24.58 13.12
C SER A 142 1.50 23.54 12.76
N PHE A 143 0.48 23.45 13.62
CA PHE A 143 -0.70 22.64 13.28
C PHE A 143 -1.35 23.21 12.01
N VAL A 144 -1.60 22.35 11.04
CA VAL A 144 -2.31 22.69 9.80
C VAL A 144 -3.67 22.04 9.85
N GLU A 145 -4.74 22.79 9.57
CA GLU A 145 -6.07 22.19 9.50
C GLU A 145 -6.14 21.19 8.34
N PRO A 146 -6.89 20.07 8.47
CA PRO A 146 -6.97 19.05 7.42
C PRO A 146 -7.40 19.60 6.06
N GLU A 147 -8.30 20.58 6.04
CA GLU A 147 -8.75 21.25 4.82
C GLU A 147 -7.61 22.03 4.15
N GLU A 148 -6.82 22.75 4.91
CA GLU A 148 -5.66 23.51 4.42
C GLU A 148 -4.61 22.55 3.86
N PHE A 149 -4.30 21.47 4.57
CA PHE A 149 -3.38 20.41 4.07
C PHE A 149 -3.84 19.86 2.72
N ILE A 150 -5.14 19.57 2.57
CA ILE A 150 -5.70 19.04 1.32
C ILE A 150 -5.56 20.05 0.17
N GLU A 151 -5.71 21.33 0.46
CA GLU A 151 -5.63 22.38 -0.56
C GLU A 151 -4.20 22.72 -0.96
N THR A 152 -3.26 22.68 -0.03
CA THR A 152 -1.88 23.16 -0.23
C THR A 152 -0.88 22.04 -0.49
N ASP A 153 -0.88 21.00 0.34
CA ASP A 153 0.21 20.03 0.42
C ASP A 153 -0.10 18.67 -0.19
N LEU A 154 -1.37 18.25 -0.18
CA LEU A 154 -1.78 16.90 -0.62
C LEU A 154 -1.33 16.59 -2.05
N LYS A 155 -1.19 17.59 -2.91
CA LYS A 155 -0.70 17.42 -4.28
C LYS A 155 0.73 16.85 -4.33
N ASN A 156 1.56 17.17 -3.35
CA ASN A 156 2.93 16.65 -3.25
C ASN A 156 2.96 15.15 -2.90
N HIS A 157 1.86 14.63 -2.36
CA HIS A 157 1.68 13.24 -1.98
C HIS A 157 1.03 12.39 -3.09
N GLU A 158 0.69 13.01 -4.24
CA GLU A 158 0.02 12.37 -5.37
C GLU A 158 1.01 11.75 -6.34
N PHE A 159 0.86 10.45 -6.60
CA PHE A 159 1.65 9.71 -7.57
C PHE A 159 0.75 8.94 -8.54
N TRP A 160 1.26 8.70 -9.74
CA TRP A 160 0.53 8.02 -10.80
C TRP A 160 1.26 6.78 -11.28
N ILE A 161 0.53 5.68 -11.41
CA ILE A 161 1.02 4.43 -11.96
C ILE A 161 -0.09 3.70 -12.71
N LYS A 162 0.19 3.22 -13.93
CA LYS A 162 -0.79 2.53 -14.80
C LYS A 162 -2.12 3.29 -14.96
N GLY A 163 -2.06 4.64 -15.03
CA GLY A 163 -3.23 5.50 -15.16
C GLY A 163 -4.10 5.59 -13.89
N LYS A 164 -3.61 5.13 -12.77
CA LYS A 164 -4.24 5.22 -11.46
C LYS A 164 -3.47 6.16 -10.55
N LYS A 165 -4.20 6.95 -9.80
CA LYS A 165 -3.69 7.83 -8.77
C LYS A 165 -3.56 7.08 -7.45
N ILE A 166 -2.49 7.33 -6.72
CA ILE A 166 -2.30 6.92 -5.33
C ILE A 166 -1.89 8.12 -4.49
N TYR A 167 -2.27 8.15 -3.22
CA TYR A 167 -1.72 9.06 -2.23
C TYR A 167 -0.77 8.32 -1.29
N ILE A 168 0.40 8.91 -1.01
CA ILE A 168 1.38 8.39 -0.05
C ILE A 168 1.41 9.33 1.14
N LEU A 169 0.98 8.86 2.31
CA LEU A 169 0.83 9.66 3.53
C LEU A 169 1.72 9.10 4.64
N ASN A 170 2.27 10.00 5.46
CA ASN A 170 3.13 9.63 6.56
C ASN A 170 2.38 9.71 7.90
N CYS A 171 2.06 8.54 8.47
CA CYS A 171 1.55 8.37 9.83
C CYS A 171 0.38 9.34 10.15
N MET A 172 0.60 10.42 10.87
CA MET A 172 -0.44 11.37 11.27
C MET A 172 -1.15 12.07 10.10
N GLU A 173 -0.51 12.21 8.95
CA GLU A 173 -1.16 12.72 7.74
C GLU A 173 -2.29 11.79 7.29
N TYR A 174 -2.07 10.46 7.36
CA TYR A 174 -3.12 9.49 7.10
C TYR A 174 -4.29 9.65 8.08
N TYR A 175 -4.00 9.74 9.37
CA TYR A 175 -5.02 9.89 10.40
C TYR A 175 -5.89 11.14 10.19
N HIS A 176 -5.29 12.26 9.79
CA HIS A 176 -6.01 13.51 9.60
C HIS A 176 -6.68 13.66 8.24
N ALA A 177 -6.14 13.06 7.16
CA ALA A 177 -6.57 13.35 5.79
C ALA A 177 -7.36 12.23 5.09
N ALA A 178 -7.21 10.96 5.49
CA ALA A 178 -7.73 9.84 4.72
C ALA A 178 -9.26 9.89 4.50
N HIS A 179 -10.04 10.20 5.53
CA HIS A 179 -11.49 10.30 5.40
C HIS A 179 -11.94 11.51 4.56
N TYR A 180 -11.22 12.65 4.61
CA TYR A 180 -11.49 13.80 3.75
C TYR A 180 -11.24 13.47 2.28
N ILE A 181 -10.13 12.79 1.97
CA ILE A 181 -9.84 12.30 0.62
C ILE A 181 -10.98 11.39 0.15
N SER A 182 -11.44 10.47 1.01
CA SER A 182 -12.49 9.50 0.68
C SER A 182 -13.85 10.15 0.39
N ARG A 183 -14.12 11.32 0.94
CA ARG A 183 -15.37 12.09 0.73
C ARG A 183 -15.30 13.02 -0.48
N ASN A 184 -14.13 13.50 -0.85
CA ASN A 184 -13.99 14.51 -1.90
C ASN A 184 -14.04 13.88 -3.30
N LYS A 185 -15.07 14.24 -4.08
CA LYS A 185 -15.28 13.68 -5.42
C LYS A 185 -14.11 13.92 -6.38
N LYS A 186 -13.49 15.10 -6.35
CA LYS A 186 -12.35 15.43 -7.23
C LYS A 186 -11.10 14.62 -6.85
N LEU A 187 -10.86 14.45 -5.56
CA LEU A 187 -9.70 13.68 -5.07
C LEU A 187 -9.84 12.18 -5.37
N LYS A 188 -11.07 11.67 -5.46
CA LYS A 188 -11.35 10.27 -5.79
C LYS A 188 -11.22 9.92 -7.27
N GLU A 189 -11.18 10.90 -8.15
CA GLU A 189 -11.08 10.64 -9.58
C GLU A 189 -9.79 9.90 -9.91
N ASN A 190 -9.92 8.72 -10.53
CA ASN A 190 -8.86 7.75 -10.81
C ASN A 190 -8.08 7.27 -9.57
N LEU A 191 -8.56 7.52 -8.36
CA LEU A 191 -7.89 7.09 -7.13
C LEU A 191 -8.00 5.57 -6.97
N PHE A 192 -6.85 4.91 -6.90
CA PHE A 192 -6.75 3.51 -6.57
C PHE A 192 -6.72 3.30 -5.06
N GLY A 193 -5.87 4.05 -4.36
CA GLY A 193 -5.70 3.83 -2.93
C GLY A 193 -4.89 4.89 -2.20
N ILE A 194 -4.93 4.79 -0.87
CA ILE A 194 -4.12 5.55 0.06
C ILE A 194 -3.10 4.60 0.69
N PHE A 195 -1.84 4.98 0.63
CA PHE A 195 -0.69 4.24 1.12
C PHE A 195 -0.11 5.00 2.31
N ALA A 196 -0.23 4.42 3.50
CA ALA A 196 0.28 5.03 4.72
C ALA A 196 1.53 4.30 5.21
N ILE A 197 2.60 5.05 5.48
CA ILE A 197 3.79 4.57 6.17
C ILE A 197 3.77 5.04 7.62
N CYS A 198 3.98 4.12 8.55
CA CYS A 198 3.85 4.40 9.98
C CYS A 198 4.98 3.73 10.80
N SER A 199 5.27 4.35 11.93
CA SER A 199 5.99 3.76 13.05
C SER A 199 5.22 4.14 14.32
N ASN A 200 4.19 3.37 14.68
CA ASN A 200 3.21 3.75 15.67
C ASN A 200 2.86 2.59 16.61
N SER A 201 2.84 2.86 17.91
CA SER A 201 2.43 1.91 18.96
C SER A 201 0.91 1.87 19.19
N ASN A 202 0.14 2.79 18.61
CA ASN A 202 -1.33 2.82 18.71
C ASN A 202 -2.00 2.59 17.36
N THR A 203 -1.84 1.39 16.83
CA THR A 203 -2.41 1.00 15.53
C THR A 203 -3.93 1.04 15.51
N ARG A 204 -4.60 0.91 16.66
CA ARG A 204 -6.06 0.93 16.75
C ARG A 204 -6.68 2.22 16.22
N VAL A 205 -6.08 3.36 16.50
CA VAL A 205 -6.58 4.67 16.04
C VAL A 205 -6.54 4.75 14.52
N PHE A 206 -5.48 4.26 13.90
CA PHE A 206 -5.34 4.21 12.43
C PHE A 206 -6.30 3.22 11.80
N GLU A 207 -6.56 2.09 12.44
CA GLU A 207 -7.55 1.12 11.97
C GLU A 207 -8.97 1.69 12.03
N GLU A 208 -9.32 2.41 13.10
CA GLU A 208 -10.59 3.12 13.24
C GLU A 208 -10.76 4.17 12.13
N GLU A 209 -9.72 4.95 11.81
CA GLU A 209 -9.73 5.90 10.70
C GLU A 209 -9.90 5.19 9.34
N THR A 210 -9.27 4.04 9.15
CA THR A 210 -9.43 3.20 7.96
C THR A 210 -10.89 2.77 7.80
N VAL A 211 -11.54 2.36 8.90
CA VAL A 211 -12.96 1.99 8.89
C VAL A 211 -13.85 3.18 8.47
N VAL A 212 -13.57 4.36 9.02
CA VAL A 212 -14.30 5.60 8.65
C VAL A 212 -14.11 5.92 7.16
N THR A 213 -12.88 5.83 6.67
CA THR A 213 -12.54 6.05 5.27
C THR A 213 -13.31 5.12 4.34
N HIS A 214 -13.37 3.82 4.65
CA HIS A 214 -14.11 2.83 3.85
C HIS A 214 -15.62 2.94 3.96
N ASN A 215 -16.17 3.44 5.07
CA ASN A 215 -17.59 3.75 5.18
C ASN A 215 -18.04 4.83 4.18
N HIS A 216 -17.12 5.67 3.73
CA HIS A 216 -17.38 6.71 2.75
C HIS A 216 -16.99 6.33 1.32
N ASN A 217 -16.11 5.35 1.16
CA ASN A 217 -15.68 4.89 -0.16
C ASN A 217 -15.25 3.42 -0.12
N GLU A 218 -16.20 2.51 -0.37
CA GLU A 218 -15.96 1.07 -0.40
C GLU A 218 -15.05 0.64 -1.57
N ASP A 219 -14.91 1.47 -2.61
CA ASP A 219 -14.11 1.17 -3.81
C ASP A 219 -12.62 1.53 -3.66
N LEU A 220 -12.24 2.10 -2.54
CA LEU A 220 -10.88 2.55 -2.25
C LEU A 220 -10.06 1.42 -1.60
N TYR A 221 -8.80 1.28 -1.98
CA TYR A 221 -7.83 0.52 -1.18
C TYR A 221 -7.13 1.41 -0.16
N THR A 222 -6.86 0.85 1.03
CA THR A 222 -5.94 1.45 1.99
C THR A 222 -4.88 0.42 2.39
N PHE A 223 -3.64 0.84 2.32
CA PHE A 223 -2.46 0.07 2.66
C PHE A 223 -1.75 0.79 3.81
N THR A 224 -1.88 0.26 5.02
CA THR A 224 -1.21 0.83 6.18
C THR A 224 -0.05 -0.06 6.58
N LEU A 225 1.15 0.43 6.31
CA LEU A 225 2.41 -0.23 6.62
C LEU A 225 2.98 0.32 7.92
N ASN A 226 2.98 -0.49 8.97
CA ASN A 226 3.53 -0.09 10.26
C ASN A 226 4.82 -0.84 10.59
N CYS A 227 5.82 -0.11 11.01
CA CYS A 227 7.10 -0.67 11.45
C CYS A 227 6.96 -1.33 12.83
N LYS A 228 7.60 -2.48 13.02
CA LYS A 228 7.92 -2.95 14.37
C LYS A 228 9.22 -2.26 14.78
N SER A 229 9.14 -1.22 15.59
CA SER A 229 10.30 -0.45 16.01
C SER A 229 10.48 -0.46 17.51
N ILE A 230 11.75 -0.53 17.93
CA ILE A 230 12.17 -0.54 19.33
C ILE A 230 13.10 0.66 19.53
N TYR A 231 12.83 1.47 20.55
CA TYR A 231 13.68 2.56 20.97
C TYR A 231 13.97 2.44 22.47
N THR A 232 15.25 2.43 22.83
CA THR A 232 15.71 2.24 24.23
C THR A 232 15.12 1.01 24.94
N GLY A 233 14.83 -0.06 24.18
CA GLY A 233 14.23 -1.29 24.71
C GLY A 233 12.70 -1.26 24.82
N GLU A 234 12.03 -0.15 24.50
CA GLU A 234 10.58 -0.01 24.52
C GLU A 234 10.00 -0.05 23.10
N ASN A 235 8.75 -0.53 22.96
CA ASN A 235 8.05 -0.51 21.71
C ASN A 235 7.71 0.94 21.30
N TYR A 236 8.25 1.38 20.19
CA TYR A 236 7.92 2.64 19.56
C TYR A 236 6.91 2.44 18.40
N GLY A 237 7.02 1.36 17.64
CA GLY A 237 6.08 0.92 16.63
C GLY A 237 5.64 -0.53 16.84
N ASP A 238 4.35 -0.80 16.78
CA ASP A 238 3.77 -2.12 17.10
C ASP A 238 3.90 -3.13 15.97
N GLY A 239 4.26 -2.74 14.75
CA GLY A 239 4.00 -3.54 13.57
C GLY A 239 2.50 -3.48 13.22
N LYS A 240 1.85 -4.61 12.92
CA LYS A 240 0.43 -4.70 12.55
C LYS A 240 0.10 -3.94 11.26
N THR A 241 0.85 -4.22 10.23
CA THR A 241 0.53 -3.80 8.87
C THR A 241 -0.81 -4.40 8.45
N TYR A 242 -1.68 -3.62 7.81
CA TYR A 242 -2.98 -4.10 7.36
C TYR A 242 -3.38 -3.51 6.01
N ILE A 243 -4.24 -4.24 5.31
CA ILE A 243 -4.78 -3.89 4.00
C ILE A 243 -6.31 -3.98 4.07
N TYR A 244 -6.96 -2.92 3.62
CA TYR A 244 -8.39 -2.85 3.42
C TYR A 244 -8.69 -2.47 1.97
N GLY A 245 -9.85 -2.89 1.47
CA GLY A 245 -10.20 -2.55 0.11
C GLY A 245 -11.51 -3.16 -0.37
N PRO A 246 -11.87 -2.93 -1.63
CA PRO A 246 -13.11 -3.46 -2.18
C PRO A 246 -13.11 -4.99 -2.11
N ILE A 247 -14.21 -5.53 -1.59
CA ILE A 247 -14.48 -6.97 -1.49
C ILE A 247 -15.70 -7.30 -2.35
N SER A 248 -15.62 -8.34 -3.16
CA SER A 248 -16.76 -8.83 -3.93
C SER A 248 -17.85 -9.40 -3.01
N ILE A 249 -19.11 -9.44 -3.47
CA ILE A 249 -20.24 -10.02 -2.72
C ILE A 249 -19.94 -11.47 -2.31
N HIS A 250 -19.28 -12.25 -3.16
CA HIS A 250 -18.94 -13.65 -2.88
C HIS A 250 -17.83 -13.79 -1.85
N GLU A 251 -16.87 -12.90 -1.87
CA GLU A 251 -15.80 -12.84 -0.87
C GLU A 251 -16.38 -12.44 0.50
N LYS A 252 -17.37 -11.52 0.53
CA LYS A 252 -18.14 -11.19 1.75
C LYS A 252 -18.91 -12.44 2.29
N GLU A 253 -19.52 -13.22 1.40
CA GLU A 253 -20.22 -14.45 1.79
C GLU A 253 -19.26 -15.54 2.27
N TRP A 254 -18.09 -15.67 1.64
CA TRP A 254 -17.05 -16.59 2.06
C TRP A 254 -16.49 -16.19 3.42
N LEU A 255 -16.12 -14.94 3.65
CA LEU A 255 -15.65 -14.42 4.94
C LEU A 255 -16.67 -14.68 6.05
N ARG A 256 -17.98 -14.52 5.76
CA ARG A 256 -19.05 -14.83 6.72
C ARG A 256 -19.12 -16.31 7.05
N LYS A 257 -18.96 -17.19 6.07
CA LYS A 257 -18.97 -18.65 6.28
C LYS A 257 -17.79 -19.13 7.12
N GLU A 258 -16.63 -18.51 6.94
CA GLU A 258 -15.41 -18.80 7.70
C GLU A 258 -15.42 -18.18 9.12
N GLY A 259 -16.50 -17.51 9.51
CA GLY A 259 -16.59 -16.85 10.81
C GLY A 259 -15.71 -15.61 10.95
N ILE A 260 -15.14 -15.15 9.85
CA ILE A 260 -14.39 -13.89 9.76
C ILE A 260 -15.43 -12.79 9.58
N GLU A 261 -16.21 -12.50 10.64
CA GLU A 261 -17.11 -11.36 10.61
C GLU A 261 -16.28 -10.08 10.52
N SER A 262 -16.35 -9.43 9.37
CA SER A 262 -15.99 -8.02 9.30
C SER A 262 -16.94 -7.27 10.21
N LYS A 263 -16.48 -6.81 11.35
CA LYS A 263 -17.24 -5.89 12.19
C LYS A 263 -17.60 -4.70 11.31
N ARG A 264 -18.88 -4.58 10.90
CA ARG A 264 -19.45 -3.47 10.15
C ARG A 264 -18.96 -3.27 8.70
N ASN A 265 -19.35 -4.11 7.77
CA ASN A 265 -19.14 -3.87 6.31
C ASN A 265 -17.72 -3.46 5.86
N VAL A 266 -16.72 -3.57 6.73
CA VAL A 266 -15.35 -3.15 6.49
C VAL A 266 -14.62 -4.20 5.69
N CYS A 267 -14.05 -3.76 4.60
CA CYS A 267 -13.32 -4.57 3.64
C CYS A 267 -11.92 -4.94 4.13
N HIS A 268 -11.81 -5.58 5.29
CA HIS A 268 -10.51 -6.07 5.77
C HIS A 268 -10.02 -7.22 4.89
N ILE A 269 -8.81 -7.08 4.35
CA ILE A 269 -8.19 -8.06 3.47
C ILE A 269 -7.15 -8.86 4.21
N LEU A 270 -6.26 -8.18 4.96
CA LEU A 270 -5.10 -8.79 5.59
C LEU A 270 -4.60 -7.96 6.77
N SER A 271 -4.11 -8.65 7.80
CA SER A 271 -3.21 -8.07 8.81
C SER A 271 -1.99 -8.96 8.97
N LEU A 272 -0.80 -8.35 9.10
CA LEU A 272 0.42 -9.05 9.44
C LEU A 272 0.56 -9.22 10.96
N SER A 273 1.36 -10.21 11.37
CA SER A 273 1.77 -10.37 12.77
C SER A 273 2.61 -9.18 13.24
N ASP A 274 2.44 -8.78 14.48
CA ASP A 274 3.17 -7.67 15.11
C ASP A 274 4.58 -8.04 15.61
N GLU A 275 4.95 -9.31 15.58
CA GLU A 275 6.19 -9.78 16.22
C GLU A 275 7.39 -9.93 15.28
N LYS A 276 7.16 -9.99 13.95
CA LYS A 276 8.17 -10.40 12.97
C LYS A 276 8.38 -9.39 11.86
N ALA A 277 9.60 -9.37 11.35
CA ALA A 277 9.87 -8.78 10.05
C ALA A 277 9.24 -9.68 8.96
N GLN A 278 8.34 -9.11 8.19
CA GLN A 278 7.57 -9.83 7.16
C GLN A 278 7.37 -8.96 5.93
N PHE A 279 7.15 -9.58 4.78
CA PHE A 279 6.62 -8.87 3.64
C PHE A 279 5.28 -9.45 3.20
N VAL A 280 4.48 -8.62 2.56
CA VAL A 280 3.32 -9.03 1.81
C VAL A 280 3.46 -8.56 0.36
N TYR A 281 3.24 -9.47 -0.59
CA TYR A 281 3.09 -9.17 -1.99
C TYR A 281 1.69 -9.56 -2.43
N GLY A 282 1.01 -8.71 -3.19
CA GLY A 282 -0.31 -9.03 -3.72
C GLY A 282 -0.66 -8.25 -4.97
N LYS A 283 -1.63 -8.76 -5.73
CA LYS A 283 -2.23 -8.12 -6.91
C LYS A 283 -3.62 -7.62 -6.56
N PHE A 284 -3.84 -6.32 -6.65
CA PHE A 284 -5.07 -5.66 -6.23
C PHE A 284 -5.80 -5.11 -7.46
N VAL A 285 -6.94 -5.71 -7.78
CA VAL A 285 -7.72 -5.39 -8.98
C VAL A 285 -8.40 -4.03 -8.83
N PHE A 286 -8.44 -3.26 -9.91
CA PHE A 286 -9.15 -1.98 -9.92
C PHE A 286 -10.64 -2.18 -9.66
N SER A 287 -11.24 -1.32 -8.83
CA SER A 287 -12.62 -1.47 -8.34
C SER A 287 -13.67 -1.51 -9.46
N GLU A 288 -13.48 -0.74 -10.54
CA GLU A 288 -14.35 -0.75 -11.70
C GLU A 288 -14.47 -2.13 -12.38
N PHE A 289 -13.48 -3.01 -12.17
CA PHE A 289 -13.53 -4.39 -12.67
C PHE A 289 -14.18 -5.35 -11.67
N LEU A 290 -14.07 -5.10 -10.38
CA LEU A 290 -14.73 -5.91 -9.36
C LEU A 290 -16.25 -5.84 -9.46
N SER A 291 -16.81 -4.67 -9.74
CA SER A 291 -18.26 -4.49 -9.91
C SER A 291 -18.82 -5.17 -11.14
N ARG A 292 -18.04 -5.25 -12.23
CA ARG A 292 -18.42 -5.93 -13.48
C ARG A 292 -18.29 -7.43 -13.41
N TYR A 293 -17.34 -7.96 -12.67
CA TYR A 293 -17.04 -9.40 -12.55
C TYR A 293 -17.75 -10.07 -11.37
N GLY A 294 -18.34 -9.33 -10.43
CA GLY A 294 -19.07 -9.88 -9.28
C GLY A 294 -20.31 -10.72 -9.64
N ARG A 295 -20.62 -10.88 -10.92
CA ARG A 295 -21.70 -11.76 -11.42
C ARG A 295 -21.24 -13.07 -12.03
N SER A 296 -19.94 -13.30 -12.22
CA SER A 296 -19.43 -14.54 -12.83
C SER A 296 -18.39 -15.24 -11.96
N ASP A 297 -18.88 -16.02 -11.03
CA ASP A 297 -18.22 -16.63 -9.88
C ASP A 297 -17.10 -17.63 -10.12
N LYS A 298 -16.93 -18.08 -11.33
CA LYS A 298 -16.05 -19.23 -11.63
C LYS A 298 -14.58 -18.87 -11.89
N TYR A 299 -14.23 -17.58 -11.91
CA TYR A 299 -12.90 -17.15 -12.38
C TYR A 299 -12.01 -16.47 -11.33
N LEU A 300 -12.49 -16.35 -10.10
CA LEU A 300 -11.76 -15.66 -9.02
C LEU A 300 -11.35 -16.62 -7.90
N ASN A 301 -10.70 -17.72 -8.27
CA ASN A 301 -9.92 -18.47 -7.28
C ASN A 301 -8.72 -17.59 -6.90
N ASN A 302 -8.83 -16.90 -5.77
CA ASN A 302 -7.84 -16.00 -5.19
C ASN A 302 -7.40 -14.85 -6.15
N PRO A 303 -8.24 -13.79 -6.33
CA PRO A 303 -7.96 -12.71 -7.30
C PRO A 303 -6.74 -11.86 -6.94
N ARG A 304 -6.12 -12.09 -5.79
CA ARG A 304 -5.10 -11.21 -5.21
C ARG A 304 -3.70 -11.79 -5.21
N ASP A 305 -3.55 -13.10 -5.45
CA ASP A 305 -2.25 -13.79 -5.39
C ASP A 305 -1.39 -13.31 -4.18
N ILE A 306 -2.01 -13.27 -2.98
CA ILE A 306 -1.33 -12.72 -1.81
C ILE A 306 -0.33 -13.72 -1.27
N ILE A 307 0.91 -13.25 -1.11
CA ILE A 307 2.03 -13.98 -0.50
C ILE A 307 2.43 -13.23 0.76
N VAL A 308 2.58 -13.95 1.87
CA VAL A 308 3.12 -13.43 3.14
C VAL A 308 4.26 -14.35 3.56
N GLU A 309 5.45 -13.79 3.71
CA GLU A 309 6.65 -14.53 4.12
C GLU A 309 7.47 -13.69 5.13
N ASN A 310 8.34 -14.36 5.88
CA ASN A 310 9.31 -13.67 6.74
C ASN A 310 10.43 -13.05 5.88
N LEU A 311 10.95 -11.93 6.35
CA LEU A 311 12.11 -11.24 5.77
C LEU A 311 13.41 -11.87 6.22
#